data_ef89ad4c010919c9ccfc81bb3f7c18ed
#
_entry.id   ef89ad4c010919c9ccfc81bb3f7c18ed
#
_cell.length_a   1.000
_cell.length_b   1.000
_cell.length_c   1.000
_cell.angle_alpha   90.00
_cell.angle_beta   90.00
_cell.angle_gamma   90.00
#
_symmetry.space_group_name_H-M   'P 1'
#
loop_
_entity.id
_entity.type
_entity.pdbx_description
1 polymer ?
#
loop_
_entity_poly.entity_id
_entity_poly.type
_entity_poly.pdbx_seq_one_letter_code
_entity_poly.pdbx_strand_id
1 'polypeptide(L)'
;MTDQLTRVNDAPEPAAAADSAALKETLEDYTLRFAPRSYRKWSTAVVATSALGGIAYLADFSIGANIGLAHGTGNALWGIGLFAAVVIATGVPLSYYAARYNLDLDLITRGSGFGYYGSVVTNLIFASFTFIFFALEGSIMAQGLHLGLSVPLPVGYLLSTMIVLPLVIYGMKALAKLQVWTTPLWLIMMVGPLLYLLAAHPDSVGEFLSFSGVNSDGSPAGNGVSWAGIMLCAGVCLSLIAQIAEQIDYLRFMPPRTPENKRRWWTAVLVAGPGWVLFGAVKQIVGLFLAVYLLANVADSAGIANQPVHQFVMIYEDMMPAWLAMTLAVILVVISQIKINVTNAYSGSLAWTNSFTRVTKTYPGRLVFVVVNLVIALVLMEANMFSFLSELLNFYANCGIAWIVVVATDIVVNKYLLKLSPMQPEFRRGMLYAVNPVGFVSVIVAAGASIAVFFGLFGDGLAPFSPLVAAVLAMVLPPILAIATKGRYYLRRTDDGIDLPMYDEHGNPSDEKLLCCVSGVEFERPDMLASAVPAADGSTQYISSLALACDKTGLHVLPEQR
;
A
#
# COMPACT_ATOMS: atom_id res chain seq x y z
N MET A 1 15.05 50.38 -39.05
CA MET A 1 14.37 49.11 -39.26
C MET A 1 15.38 47.97 -39.18
N THR A 2 16.04 47.86 -38.03
CA THR A 2 17.09 46.88 -37.69
C THR A 2 17.34 46.97 -36.20
N ASP A 3 16.42 46.40 -35.37
CA ASP A 3 16.71 46.25 -33.93
C ASP A 3 15.64 45.35 -33.26
N GLN A 4 15.60 44.06 -33.61
CA GLN A 4 14.80 43.03 -32.90
C GLN A 4 15.32 41.62 -33.18
N LEU A 5 16.63 41.36 -33.14
CA LEU A 5 17.19 40.00 -33.21
C LEU A 5 18.37 39.81 -32.20
N THR A 6 18.13 40.07 -30.92
CA THR A 6 19.09 39.69 -29.89
C THR A 6 18.37 39.45 -28.55
N ARG A 7 17.55 38.40 -28.48
CA ARG A 7 17.13 37.76 -27.22
C ARG A 7 16.88 36.28 -27.45
N VAL A 8 17.91 35.54 -27.70
CA VAL A 8 17.94 34.08 -27.58
C VAL A 8 19.34 33.78 -27.07
N ASN A 9 19.48 33.61 -25.76
CA ASN A 9 20.50 32.80 -25.09
C ASN A 9 20.59 33.18 -23.61
N ASP A 10 19.56 32.89 -22.83
CA ASP A 10 19.70 32.63 -21.40
C ASP A 10 19.28 31.17 -21.18
N ALA A 11 20.05 30.24 -21.69
CA ALA A 11 20.03 28.89 -21.19
C ALA A 11 20.63 28.93 -19.77
N PRO A 12 19.93 28.41 -18.74
CA PRO A 12 20.48 28.40 -17.38
C PRO A 12 21.80 27.64 -17.39
N GLU A 13 22.78 28.12 -16.61
CA GLU A 13 24.07 27.45 -16.47
C GLU A 13 23.90 25.97 -16.16
N PRO A 14 24.70 25.05 -16.72
CA PRO A 14 24.52 23.61 -16.57
C PRO A 14 24.45 23.11 -15.13
N ALA A 15 25.12 23.77 -14.19
CA ALA A 15 25.09 23.46 -12.76
C ALA A 15 23.74 23.79 -12.11
N ALA A 16 23.15 24.95 -12.39
CA ALA A 16 21.87 25.38 -11.84
C ALA A 16 20.71 24.52 -12.42
N ALA A 17 20.82 24.09 -13.67
CA ALA A 17 19.88 23.15 -14.31
C ALA A 17 19.97 21.75 -13.69
N ALA A 18 21.18 21.26 -13.40
CA ALA A 18 21.39 19.96 -12.75
C ALA A 18 20.87 19.96 -11.30
N ASP A 19 21.11 21.02 -10.52
CA ASP A 19 20.59 21.14 -9.16
C ASP A 19 19.06 21.26 -9.12
N SER A 20 18.46 21.97 -10.07
CA SER A 20 17.00 22.06 -10.18
C SER A 20 16.36 20.74 -10.60
N ALA A 21 17.02 19.97 -11.46
CA ALA A 21 16.58 18.65 -11.88
C ALA A 21 16.68 17.63 -10.73
N ALA A 22 17.79 17.64 -9.98
CA ALA A 22 17.99 16.79 -8.81
C ALA A 22 16.97 17.10 -7.70
N LEU A 23 16.64 18.38 -7.49
CA LEU A 23 15.59 18.79 -6.55
C LEU A 23 14.21 18.33 -7.00
N LYS A 24 13.88 18.46 -8.29
CA LYS A 24 12.62 17.95 -8.87
C LYS A 24 12.53 16.43 -8.76
N GLU A 25 13.59 15.69 -9.02
CA GLU A 25 13.64 14.22 -8.81
C GLU A 25 13.36 13.82 -7.37
N THR A 26 13.95 14.51 -6.41
CA THR A 26 13.74 14.24 -4.98
C THR A 26 12.30 14.52 -4.54
N LEU A 27 11.66 15.55 -5.11
CA LEU A 27 10.28 15.90 -4.82
C LEU A 27 9.27 15.00 -5.54
N GLU A 28 9.60 14.50 -6.74
CA GLU A 28 8.80 13.56 -7.50
C GLU A 28 8.78 12.17 -6.86
N ASP A 29 9.89 11.75 -6.29
CA ASP A 29 10.12 10.46 -5.64
C ASP A 29 9.73 9.26 -6.54
N TYR A 30 9.99 9.39 -7.84
CA TYR A 30 9.78 8.36 -8.87
C TYR A 30 8.34 7.85 -8.98
N THR A 31 7.37 8.73 -8.91
CA THR A 31 5.93 8.41 -8.92
C THR A 31 5.47 7.81 -10.25
N LEU A 32 6.02 8.26 -11.39
CA LEU A 32 5.58 7.91 -12.75
C LEU A 32 6.56 7.00 -13.50
N ARG A 33 7.64 6.61 -12.86
CA ARG A 33 8.74 5.88 -13.46
C ARG A 33 9.40 4.90 -12.47
N PHE A 34 10.24 3.98 -12.96
CA PHE A 34 10.94 3.04 -12.11
C PHE A 34 11.96 3.75 -11.19
N ALA A 35 12.37 3.08 -10.10
CA ALA A 35 13.38 3.59 -9.20
C ALA A 35 14.80 3.39 -9.79
N PRO A 36 15.51 4.45 -10.23
CA PRO A 36 16.80 4.32 -10.93
C PRO A 36 17.90 3.82 -10.00
N ARG A 37 18.95 3.21 -10.57
CA ARG A 37 20.08 2.66 -9.82
C ARG A 37 20.83 3.72 -9.05
N SER A 38 20.91 4.93 -9.58
CA SER A 38 21.53 6.08 -8.90
C SER A 38 20.90 6.38 -7.54
N TYR A 39 19.63 6.03 -7.35
CA TYR A 39 18.88 6.25 -6.11
C TYR A 39 18.84 5.02 -5.20
N ARG A 40 18.98 3.80 -5.73
CA ARG A 40 18.95 2.52 -5.01
C ARG A 40 20.25 2.23 -4.27
N LYS A 41 20.57 3.05 -3.24
CA LYS A 41 21.81 2.98 -2.46
C LYS A 41 21.68 2.17 -1.17
N TRP A 42 20.50 1.67 -0.85
CA TRP A 42 20.23 0.94 0.38
C TRP A 42 20.63 -0.54 0.25
N SER A 43 21.08 -1.12 1.36
CA SER A 43 21.26 -2.56 1.44
C SER A 43 19.91 -3.27 1.53
N THR A 44 19.88 -4.57 1.21
CA THR A 44 18.67 -5.41 1.37
C THR A 44 18.11 -5.34 2.80
N ALA A 45 18.99 -5.27 3.81
CA ALA A 45 18.58 -5.19 5.22
C ALA A 45 17.90 -3.85 5.53
N VAL A 46 18.43 -2.72 5.03
CA VAL A 46 17.83 -1.40 5.24
C VAL A 46 16.45 -1.31 4.58
N VAL A 47 16.30 -1.81 3.35
CA VAL A 47 14.99 -1.84 2.67
C VAL A 47 14.00 -2.68 3.46
N ALA A 48 14.39 -3.91 3.87
CA ALA A 48 13.50 -4.79 4.60
C ALA A 48 13.10 -4.24 5.98
N THR A 49 14.05 -3.70 6.76
CA THR A 49 13.73 -3.12 8.08
C THR A 49 12.92 -1.84 7.98
N SER A 50 13.10 -1.04 6.92
CA SER A 50 12.28 0.14 6.67
C SER A 50 10.83 -0.25 6.35
N ALA A 51 10.63 -1.22 5.44
CA ALA A 51 9.32 -1.74 5.09
C ALA A 51 8.59 -2.36 6.30
N LEU A 52 9.30 -3.17 7.10
CA LEU A 52 8.75 -3.75 8.33
C LEU A 52 8.53 -2.70 9.43
N GLY A 53 9.29 -1.61 9.42
CA GLY A 53 9.08 -0.49 10.33
C GLY A 53 7.69 0.15 10.18
N GLY A 54 7.15 0.18 8.97
CA GLY A 54 5.81 0.68 8.67
C GLY A 54 4.69 -0.13 9.31
N ILE A 55 4.91 -1.42 9.64
CA ILE A 55 3.90 -2.27 10.29
C ILE A 55 3.78 -2.07 11.82
N ALA A 56 4.39 -1.02 12.35
CA ALA A 56 4.33 -0.72 13.78
C ALA A 56 2.94 -0.24 14.28
N TYR A 57 2.00 -0.05 13.38
CA TYR A 57 0.66 0.46 13.66
C TYR A 57 -0.15 -0.41 14.63
N LEU A 58 -1.12 0.23 15.30
CA LEU A 58 -1.95 -0.40 16.32
C LEU A 58 -3.36 -0.74 15.84
N ALA A 59 -3.74 -0.40 14.60
CA ALA A 59 -5.05 -0.77 14.05
C ALA A 59 -5.28 -2.28 14.05
N ASP A 60 -4.25 -3.10 13.89
CA ASP A 60 -4.39 -4.57 14.00
C ASP A 60 -4.97 -5.01 15.34
N PHE A 61 -4.58 -4.34 16.44
CA PHE A 61 -5.15 -4.61 17.78
C PHE A 61 -6.65 -4.29 17.81
N SER A 62 -7.04 -3.12 17.25
CA SER A 62 -8.45 -2.75 17.13
C SER A 62 -9.24 -3.69 16.22
N ILE A 63 -8.67 -4.06 15.07
CA ILE A 63 -9.31 -4.98 14.11
C ILE A 63 -9.53 -6.35 14.77
N GLY A 64 -8.49 -6.92 15.38
CA GLY A 64 -8.58 -8.21 16.08
C GLY A 64 -9.59 -8.19 17.21
N ALA A 65 -9.57 -7.14 18.02
CA ALA A 65 -10.56 -6.93 19.08
C ALA A 65 -11.98 -6.85 18.52
N ASN A 66 -12.24 -6.00 17.51
CA ASN A 66 -13.57 -5.83 16.94
C ASN A 66 -14.16 -7.13 16.39
N ILE A 67 -13.39 -7.87 15.56
CA ILE A 67 -13.89 -9.13 14.98
C ILE A 67 -14.13 -10.20 16.05
N GLY A 68 -13.26 -10.29 17.04
CA GLY A 68 -13.41 -11.27 18.11
C GLY A 68 -14.50 -10.94 19.11
N LEU A 69 -14.66 -9.67 19.49
CA LEU A 69 -15.75 -9.21 20.34
C LEU A 69 -17.11 -9.49 19.68
N ALA A 70 -17.23 -9.25 18.37
CA ALA A 70 -18.47 -9.49 17.64
C ALA A 70 -18.76 -10.97 17.35
N HIS A 71 -17.72 -11.78 17.03
CA HIS A 71 -17.93 -13.12 16.47
C HIS A 71 -17.30 -14.26 17.28
N GLY A 72 -16.58 -13.96 18.36
CA GLY A 72 -15.86 -14.93 19.19
C GLY A 72 -14.50 -15.33 18.63
N THR A 73 -13.65 -15.86 19.52
CA THR A 73 -12.24 -16.20 19.23
C THR A 73 -12.12 -17.25 18.12
N GLY A 74 -12.97 -18.27 18.11
CA GLY A 74 -12.90 -19.33 17.08
C GLY A 74 -13.07 -18.81 15.66
N ASN A 75 -14.09 -17.97 15.41
CA ASN A 75 -14.31 -17.35 14.08
C ASN A 75 -13.18 -16.38 13.73
N ALA A 76 -12.71 -15.58 14.70
CA ALA A 76 -11.64 -14.62 14.49
C ALA A 76 -10.32 -15.29 14.10
N LEU A 77 -9.90 -16.34 14.80
CA LEU A 77 -8.65 -17.06 14.50
C LEU A 77 -8.66 -17.67 13.10
N TRP A 78 -9.77 -18.29 12.69
CA TRP A 78 -9.91 -18.83 11.33
C TRP A 78 -9.94 -17.71 10.28
N GLY A 79 -10.63 -16.61 10.56
CA GLY A 79 -10.67 -15.43 9.68
C GLY A 79 -9.31 -14.78 9.48
N ILE A 80 -8.54 -14.59 10.56
CA ILE A 80 -7.16 -14.08 10.53
C ILE A 80 -6.25 -15.06 9.75
N GLY A 81 -6.40 -16.38 9.97
CA GLY A 81 -5.64 -17.39 9.24
C GLY A 81 -5.90 -17.34 7.73
N LEU A 82 -7.17 -17.20 7.32
CA LEU A 82 -7.55 -17.06 5.91
C LEU A 82 -6.99 -15.76 5.31
N PHE A 83 -7.09 -14.64 6.02
CA PHE A 83 -6.48 -13.37 5.63
C PHE A 83 -4.98 -13.53 5.37
N ALA A 84 -4.24 -14.12 6.32
CA ALA A 84 -2.81 -14.33 6.18
C ALA A 84 -2.47 -15.19 4.94
N ALA A 85 -3.21 -16.27 4.71
CA ALA A 85 -3.00 -17.16 3.57
C ALA A 85 -3.21 -16.45 2.22
N VAL A 86 -4.28 -15.65 2.09
CA VAL A 86 -4.59 -14.90 0.88
C VAL A 86 -3.54 -13.83 0.61
N VAL A 87 -3.12 -13.07 1.63
CA VAL A 87 -2.09 -12.02 1.48
C VAL A 87 -0.73 -12.61 1.12
N ILE A 88 -0.33 -13.75 1.71
CA ILE A 88 0.91 -14.43 1.33
C ILE A 88 0.84 -14.89 -0.13
N ALA A 89 -0.23 -15.55 -0.52
CA ALA A 89 -0.39 -16.09 -1.87
C ALA A 89 -0.33 -14.99 -2.94
N THR A 90 -1.00 -13.87 -2.71
CA THR A 90 -1.04 -12.75 -3.64
C THR A 90 0.19 -11.85 -3.55
N GLY A 91 0.74 -11.67 -2.37
CA GLY A 91 1.88 -10.77 -2.11
C GLY A 91 3.22 -11.28 -2.64
N VAL A 92 3.43 -12.61 -2.70
CA VAL A 92 4.70 -13.18 -3.22
C VAL A 92 5.01 -12.75 -4.65
N PRO A 93 4.12 -12.94 -5.65
CA PRO A 93 4.41 -12.50 -7.02
C PRO A 93 4.56 -10.99 -7.14
N LEU A 94 3.76 -10.21 -6.42
CA LEU A 94 3.83 -8.75 -6.45
C LEU A 94 5.15 -8.23 -5.88
N SER A 95 5.56 -8.72 -4.72
CA SER A 95 6.83 -8.34 -4.07
C SER A 95 8.04 -8.74 -4.92
N TYR A 96 7.98 -9.91 -5.57
CA TYR A 96 9.03 -10.34 -6.50
C TYR A 96 9.17 -9.37 -7.66
N TYR A 97 8.06 -8.98 -8.31
CA TYR A 97 8.08 -8.05 -9.44
C TYR A 97 8.61 -6.67 -9.02
N ALA A 98 8.14 -6.14 -7.90
CA ALA A 98 8.58 -4.85 -7.37
C ALA A 98 10.09 -4.82 -7.12
N ALA A 99 10.61 -5.80 -6.39
CA ALA A 99 12.03 -5.87 -6.06
C ALA A 99 12.91 -6.22 -7.26
N ARG A 100 12.39 -6.98 -8.23
CA ARG A 100 13.13 -7.45 -9.40
C ARG A 100 13.29 -6.37 -10.45
N TYR A 101 12.23 -5.61 -10.70
CA TYR A 101 12.15 -4.61 -11.77
C TYR A 101 12.15 -3.17 -11.25
N ASN A 102 12.21 -2.97 -9.92
CA ASN A 102 12.25 -1.66 -9.24
C ASN A 102 11.04 -0.77 -9.57
N LEU A 103 9.87 -1.38 -9.59
CA LEU A 103 8.59 -0.76 -9.91
C LEU A 103 7.68 -0.70 -8.68
N ASP A 104 6.88 0.36 -8.57
CA ASP A 104 5.76 0.40 -7.64
C ASP A 104 4.57 -0.44 -8.15
N LEU A 105 3.54 -0.59 -7.32
CA LEU A 105 2.42 -1.45 -7.68
C LEU A 105 1.57 -0.86 -8.82
N ASP A 106 1.47 0.47 -8.96
CA ASP A 106 0.77 1.06 -10.11
C ASP A 106 1.46 0.72 -11.43
N LEU A 107 2.79 0.89 -11.49
CA LEU A 107 3.56 0.56 -12.68
C LEU A 107 3.41 -0.93 -13.05
N ILE A 108 3.46 -1.82 -12.06
CA ILE A 108 3.22 -3.26 -12.26
C ILE A 108 1.80 -3.49 -12.78
N THR A 109 0.81 -2.84 -12.20
CA THR A 109 -0.61 -2.99 -12.55
C THR A 109 -0.87 -2.58 -14.00
N ARG A 110 -0.24 -1.51 -14.50
CA ARG A 110 -0.38 -1.08 -15.92
C ARG A 110 -0.13 -2.23 -16.88
N GLY A 111 0.99 -2.94 -16.72
CA GLY A 111 1.41 -4.07 -17.53
C GLY A 111 0.75 -5.40 -17.17
N SER A 112 -0.05 -5.45 -16.10
CA SER A 112 -0.75 -6.66 -15.62
C SER A 112 -2.24 -6.62 -15.96
N GLY A 113 -2.53 -6.38 -17.26
CA GLY A 113 -3.88 -6.50 -17.79
C GLY A 113 -4.77 -5.25 -17.65
N PHE A 114 -4.26 -4.09 -17.18
CA PHE A 114 -5.07 -2.87 -17.04
C PHE A 114 -4.86 -1.85 -18.16
N GLY A 115 -3.66 -1.76 -18.70
CA GLY A 115 -3.28 -0.72 -19.65
C GLY A 115 -2.93 0.61 -18.96
N TYR A 116 -2.51 1.59 -19.76
CA TYR A 116 -1.93 2.83 -19.22
C TYR A 116 -2.93 3.68 -18.43
N TYR A 117 -4.17 3.82 -18.90
CA TYR A 117 -5.22 4.58 -18.20
C TYR A 117 -6.16 3.69 -17.39
N GLY A 118 -6.31 2.41 -17.75
CA GLY A 118 -7.17 1.49 -17.01
C GLY A 118 -6.73 1.29 -15.56
N SER A 119 -5.42 1.39 -15.26
CA SER A 119 -4.90 1.29 -13.89
C SER A 119 -5.16 2.54 -13.04
N VAL A 120 -5.75 3.61 -13.56
CA VAL A 120 -6.19 4.75 -12.74
C VAL A 120 -7.23 4.31 -11.69
N VAL A 121 -8.10 3.37 -12.06
CA VAL A 121 -9.09 2.81 -11.13
C VAL A 121 -8.43 2.15 -9.92
N THR A 122 -7.35 1.41 -10.12
CA THR A 122 -6.63 0.74 -9.03
C THR A 122 -5.87 1.71 -8.15
N ASN A 123 -5.37 2.82 -8.70
CA ASN A 123 -4.80 3.89 -7.91
C ASN A 123 -5.83 4.60 -7.03
N LEU A 124 -7.08 4.75 -7.49
CA LEU A 124 -8.14 5.28 -6.66
C LEU A 124 -8.49 4.33 -5.51
N ILE A 125 -8.48 3.00 -5.76
CA ILE A 125 -8.62 2.00 -4.70
C ILE A 125 -7.47 2.12 -3.69
N PHE A 126 -6.22 2.27 -4.16
CA PHE A 126 -5.06 2.42 -3.26
C PHE A 126 -5.08 3.75 -2.50
N ALA A 127 -5.41 4.85 -3.16
CA ALA A 127 -5.58 6.13 -2.47
C ALA A 127 -6.66 6.05 -1.38
N SER A 128 -7.77 5.34 -1.65
CA SER A 128 -8.82 5.11 -0.66
C SER A 128 -8.31 4.33 0.55
N PHE A 129 -7.50 3.29 0.34
CA PHE A 129 -6.80 2.58 1.41
C PHE A 129 -6.02 3.56 2.30
N THR A 130 -5.18 4.38 1.69
CA THR A 130 -4.25 5.23 2.45
C THR A 130 -4.95 6.26 3.32
N PHE A 131 -6.04 6.91 2.85
CA PHE A 131 -6.74 7.88 3.69
C PHE A 131 -7.68 7.23 4.72
N ILE A 132 -8.28 6.07 4.43
CA ILE A 132 -9.08 5.30 5.40
C ILE A 132 -8.18 4.84 6.55
N PHE A 133 -7.04 4.22 6.24
CA PHE A 133 -6.13 3.75 7.27
C PHE A 133 -5.39 4.89 7.97
N PHE A 134 -5.07 5.98 7.29
CA PHE A 134 -4.58 7.19 7.96
C PHE A 134 -5.59 7.71 8.99
N ALA A 135 -6.88 7.75 8.64
CA ALA A 135 -7.93 8.21 9.54
C ALA A 135 -8.10 7.26 10.74
N LEU A 136 -8.05 5.94 10.52
CA LEU A 136 -8.10 4.94 11.59
C LEU A 136 -6.93 5.12 12.58
N GLU A 137 -5.71 5.17 12.06
CA GLU A 137 -4.51 5.30 12.88
C GLU A 137 -4.41 6.69 13.54
N GLY A 138 -4.85 7.74 12.84
CA GLY A 138 -4.97 9.08 13.39
C GLY A 138 -5.97 9.16 14.55
N SER A 139 -7.08 8.44 14.44
CA SER A 139 -8.08 8.33 15.51
C SER A 139 -7.51 7.61 16.75
N ILE A 140 -6.76 6.53 16.56
CA ILE A 140 -6.07 5.82 17.67
C ILE A 140 -5.05 6.75 18.34
N MET A 141 -4.29 7.55 17.57
CA MET A 141 -3.37 8.54 18.15
C MET A 141 -4.12 9.60 18.96
N ALA A 142 -5.23 10.11 18.43
CA ALA A 142 -6.06 11.10 19.13
C ALA A 142 -6.67 10.54 20.43
N GLN A 143 -7.10 9.26 20.44
CA GLN A 143 -7.55 8.56 21.67
C GLN A 143 -6.43 8.52 22.71
N GLY A 144 -5.18 8.22 22.31
CA GLY A 144 -4.03 8.26 23.19
C GLY A 144 -3.76 9.66 23.77
N LEU A 145 -3.81 10.69 22.93
CA LEU A 145 -3.65 12.08 23.36
C LEU A 145 -4.81 12.54 24.27
N HIS A 146 -6.02 12.09 24.00
CA HIS A 146 -7.18 12.38 24.83
C HIS A 146 -7.04 11.76 26.23
N LEU A 147 -6.71 10.47 26.29
CA LEU A 147 -6.59 9.74 27.54
C LEU A 147 -5.43 10.27 28.40
N GLY A 148 -4.24 10.48 27.82
CA GLY A 148 -3.05 10.84 28.57
C GLY A 148 -2.87 12.34 28.82
N LEU A 149 -3.37 13.20 27.95
CA LEU A 149 -3.16 14.65 27.99
C LEU A 149 -4.46 15.46 28.06
N SER A 150 -5.61 14.78 28.15
CA SER A 150 -6.95 15.41 28.16
C SER A 150 -7.21 16.31 26.94
N VAL A 151 -6.56 16.04 25.79
CA VAL A 151 -6.78 16.77 24.54
C VAL A 151 -8.15 16.40 23.99
N PRO A 152 -9.06 17.35 23.66
CA PRO A 152 -10.33 17.03 23.02
C PRO A 152 -10.12 16.27 21.70
N LEU A 153 -10.94 15.24 21.41
CA LEU A 153 -10.77 14.39 20.22
C LEU A 153 -10.64 15.17 18.90
N PRO A 154 -11.48 16.20 18.59
CA PRO A 154 -11.30 16.97 17.36
C PRO A 154 -9.94 17.66 17.26
N VAL A 155 -9.43 18.19 18.37
CA VAL A 155 -8.08 18.76 18.42
C VAL A 155 -7.02 17.67 18.26
N GLY A 156 -7.24 16.49 18.86
CA GLY A 156 -6.40 15.31 18.70
C GLY A 156 -6.31 14.85 17.24
N TYR A 157 -7.43 14.84 16.49
CA TYR A 157 -7.47 14.53 15.06
C TYR A 157 -6.64 15.51 14.24
N LEU A 158 -6.80 16.80 14.49
CA LEU A 158 -5.98 17.84 13.84
C LEU A 158 -4.50 17.67 14.17
N LEU A 159 -4.14 17.47 15.43
CA LEU A 159 -2.75 17.27 15.85
C LEU A 159 -2.12 16.02 15.22
N SER A 160 -2.84 14.89 15.20
CA SER A 160 -2.37 13.65 14.58
C SER A 160 -2.14 13.81 13.06
N THR A 161 -2.92 14.65 12.40
CA THR A 161 -2.75 14.99 10.98
C THR A 161 -1.54 15.90 10.77
N MET A 162 -1.41 16.95 11.56
CA MET A 162 -0.38 17.96 11.37
C MET A 162 1.03 17.48 11.71
N ILE A 163 1.20 16.59 12.68
CA ILE A 163 2.52 16.07 13.09
C ILE A 163 3.19 15.24 11.99
N VAL A 164 2.39 14.62 11.12
CA VAL A 164 2.86 13.77 10.02
C VAL A 164 3.36 14.59 8.83
N LEU A 165 2.75 15.76 8.59
CA LEU A 165 3.02 16.57 7.40
C LEU A 165 4.51 16.90 7.17
N PRO A 166 5.27 17.43 8.15
CA PRO A 166 6.68 17.76 7.93
C PRO A 166 7.54 16.53 7.62
N LEU A 167 7.20 15.36 8.19
CA LEU A 167 7.94 14.13 7.97
C LEU A 167 7.75 13.60 6.53
N VAL A 168 6.55 13.72 5.98
CA VAL A 168 6.22 13.25 4.63
C VAL A 168 6.87 14.13 3.55
N ILE A 169 7.04 15.42 3.81
CA ILE A 169 7.68 16.36 2.87
C ILE A 169 9.09 15.89 2.49
N TYR A 170 9.86 15.38 3.45
CA TYR A 170 11.24 14.90 3.23
C TYR A 170 11.36 13.57 2.49
N GLY A 171 10.24 12.89 2.16
CA GLY A 171 10.20 11.72 1.29
C GLY A 171 10.81 10.44 1.89
N MET A 172 11.02 9.44 1.04
CA MET A 172 11.38 8.07 1.41
C MET A 172 12.65 7.94 2.27
N LYS A 173 13.65 8.82 2.11
CA LYS A 173 14.88 8.78 2.92
C LYS A 173 14.61 9.10 4.40
N ALA A 174 13.75 10.09 4.66
CA ALA A 174 13.36 10.44 6.02
C ALA A 174 12.50 9.36 6.66
N LEU A 175 11.57 8.79 5.88
CA LEU A 175 10.74 7.66 6.28
C LEU A 175 11.61 6.47 6.72
N ALA A 176 12.54 6.03 5.87
CA ALA A 176 13.42 4.91 6.18
C ALA A 176 14.24 5.15 7.45
N LYS A 177 14.77 6.37 7.65
CA LYS A 177 15.51 6.72 8.87
C LYS A 177 14.61 6.65 10.10
N LEU A 178 13.42 7.23 10.05
CA LEU A 178 12.42 7.15 11.13
C LEU A 178 12.13 5.69 11.49
N GLN A 179 11.81 4.86 10.48
CA GLN A 179 11.48 3.45 10.68
C GLN A 179 12.60 2.69 11.38
N VAL A 180 13.84 2.80 10.92
CA VAL A 180 14.98 2.07 11.47
C VAL A 180 15.28 2.50 12.92
N TRP A 181 15.31 3.81 13.19
CA TRP A 181 15.70 4.31 14.51
C TRP A 181 14.65 4.08 15.61
N THR A 182 13.36 4.12 15.28
CA THR A 182 12.30 3.97 16.27
C THR A 182 11.88 2.50 16.53
N THR A 183 12.21 1.59 15.62
CA THR A 183 11.78 0.18 15.73
C THR A 183 12.27 -0.54 16.99
N PRO A 184 13.53 -0.41 17.47
CA PRO A 184 13.96 -1.11 18.69
C PRO A 184 13.18 -0.68 19.92
N LEU A 185 12.95 0.64 20.11
CA LEU A 185 12.18 1.17 21.22
C LEU A 185 10.74 0.67 21.15
N TRP A 186 10.12 0.77 19.98
CA TRP A 186 8.76 0.31 19.76
C TRP A 186 8.59 -1.18 20.07
N LEU A 187 9.53 -2.04 19.63
CA LEU A 187 9.50 -3.47 19.92
C LEU A 187 9.55 -3.77 21.43
N ILE A 188 10.43 -3.10 22.16
CA ILE A 188 10.54 -3.28 23.62
C ILE A 188 9.23 -2.89 24.29
N MET A 189 8.67 -1.74 23.93
CA MET A 189 7.45 -1.22 24.53
C MET A 189 6.21 -2.05 24.18
N MET A 190 6.18 -2.70 23.02
CA MET A 190 5.06 -3.53 22.62
C MET A 190 5.19 -4.97 23.11
N VAL A 191 6.34 -5.62 22.90
CA VAL A 191 6.52 -7.05 23.14
C VAL A 191 6.76 -7.35 24.63
N GLY A 192 7.51 -6.50 25.33
CA GLY A 192 7.83 -6.70 26.74
C GLY A 192 6.59 -6.89 27.62
N PRO A 193 5.62 -5.97 27.61
CA PRO A 193 4.38 -6.08 28.39
C PRO A 193 3.56 -7.33 28.06
N LEU A 194 3.51 -7.71 26.77
CA LEU A 194 2.77 -8.91 26.35
C LEU A 194 3.40 -10.19 26.89
N LEU A 195 4.72 -10.28 26.89
CA LEU A 195 5.42 -11.43 27.49
C LEU A 195 5.22 -11.48 29.01
N TYR A 196 5.22 -10.32 29.67
CA TYR A 196 4.90 -10.23 31.08
C TYR A 196 3.48 -10.73 31.39
N LEU A 197 2.47 -10.25 30.63
CA LEU A 197 1.07 -10.64 30.84
C LEU A 197 0.88 -12.16 30.71
N LEU A 198 1.45 -12.78 29.67
CA LEU A 198 1.36 -14.23 29.50
C LEU A 198 2.07 -15.03 30.62
N ALA A 199 3.14 -14.48 31.18
CA ALA A 199 3.85 -15.13 32.27
C ALA A 199 3.16 -14.94 33.64
N ALA A 200 2.58 -13.75 33.89
CA ALA A 200 1.93 -13.41 35.15
C ALA A 200 0.50 -13.99 35.25
N HIS A 201 -0.22 -14.04 34.13
CA HIS A 201 -1.64 -14.44 34.07
C HIS A 201 -1.90 -15.57 33.05
N PRO A 202 -1.32 -16.77 33.22
CA PRO A 202 -1.43 -17.87 32.24
C PRO A 202 -2.88 -18.37 32.06
N ASP A 203 -3.72 -18.24 33.07
CA ASP A 203 -5.13 -18.68 33.04
C ASP A 203 -5.97 -17.87 32.04
N SER A 204 -5.58 -16.62 31.72
CA SER A 204 -6.23 -15.75 30.73
C SER A 204 -6.28 -16.35 29.32
N VAL A 205 -5.35 -17.27 29.01
CA VAL A 205 -5.36 -18.00 27.72
C VAL A 205 -6.59 -18.91 27.61
N GLY A 206 -7.02 -19.54 28.72
CA GLY A 206 -8.23 -20.37 28.74
C GLY A 206 -9.49 -19.55 28.47
N GLU A 207 -9.61 -18.38 29.10
CA GLU A 207 -10.71 -17.45 28.89
C GLU A 207 -10.77 -16.96 27.44
N PHE A 208 -9.62 -16.57 26.90
CA PHE A 208 -9.49 -16.17 25.49
C PHE A 208 -9.95 -17.27 24.53
N LEU A 209 -9.52 -18.51 24.70
CA LEU A 209 -9.87 -19.62 23.81
C LEU A 209 -11.34 -20.00 23.87
N SER A 210 -11.99 -19.84 25.03
CA SER A 210 -13.42 -20.13 25.22
C SER A 210 -14.35 -18.96 24.91
N PHE A 211 -13.81 -17.78 24.58
CA PHE A 211 -14.60 -16.58 24.36
C PHE A 211 -15.46 -16.69 23.08
N SER A 212 -16.78 -16.51 23.25
CA SER A 212 -17.79 -16.72 22.21
C SER A 212 -18.41 -15.40 21.66
N GLY A 213 -17.83 -14.25 22.00
CA GLY A 213 -18.33 -12.92 21.63
C GLY A 213 -19.27 -12.32 22.65
N VAL A 214 -19.56 -11.03 22.47
CA VAL A 214 -20.49 -10.26 23.31
C VAL A 214 -21.52 -9.55 22.43
N ASN A 215 -22.74 -9.46 22.95
CA ASN A 215 -23.81 -8.66 22.38
C ASN A 215 -23.62 -7.17 22.73
N SER A 216 -24.41 -6.29 22.11
CA SER A 216 -24.38 -4.85 22.38
C SER A 216 -24.72 -4.46 23.83
N ASP A 217 -25.39 -5.33 24.55
CA ASP A 217 -25.72 -5.16 25.97
C ASP A 217 -24.64 -5.73 26.91
N GLY A 218 -23.52 -6.23 26.37
CA GLY A 218 -22.41 -6.84 27.11
C GLY A 218 -22.64 -8.30 27.53
N SER A 219 -23.79 -8.89 27.21
CA SER A 219 -24.07 -10.31 27.48
C SER A 219 -23.27 -11.23 26.55
N PRO A 220 -22.91 -12.46 26.96
CA PRO A 220 -22.26 -13.43 26.08
C PRO A 220 -23.13 -13.73 24.84
N ALA A 221 -22.54 -13.60 23.66
CA ALA A 221 -23.23 -13.87 22.40
C ALA A 221 -23.41 -15.37 22.12
N GLY A 222 -22.56 -16.23 22.69
CA GLY A 222 -22.63 -17.67 22.53
C GLY A 222 -22.34 -18.13 21.09
N ASN A 223 -21.58 -17.38 20.31
CA ASN A 223 -21.29 -17.67 18.91
C ASN A 223 -20.47 -18.96 18.76
N GLY A 224 -21.04 -19.93 18.04
CA GLY A 224 -20.29 -21.09 17.55
C GLY A 224 -19.44 -20.72 16.32
N VAL A 225 -18.46 -21.58 15.99
CA VAL A 225 -17.68 -21.45 14.76
C VAL A 225 -18.57 -21.73 13.56
N SER A 226 -18.63 -20.80 12.61
CA SER A 226 -19.45 -20.88 11.41
C SER A 226 -18.74 -20.27 10.20
N TRP A 227 -19.04 -20.75 9.00
CA TRP A 227 -18.47 -20.17 7.77
C TRP A 227 -18.82 -18.70 7.59
N ALA A 228 -20.04 -18.29 7.95
CA ALA A 228 -20.44 -16.89 7.89
C ALA A 228 -19.60 -16.03 8.87
N GLY A 229 -19.45 -16.47 10.12
CA GLY A 229 -18.61 -15.80 11.11
C GLY A 229 -17.13 -15.71 10.68
N ILE A 230 -16.58 -16.79 10.14
CA ILE A 230 -15.21 -16.80 9.61
C ILE A 230 -15.06 -15.80 8.46
N MET A 231 -16.02 -15.75 7.52
CA MET A 231 -15.97 -14.86 6.36
C MET A 231 -16.14 -13.38 6.76
N LEU A 232 -16.98 -13.07 7.76
CA LEU A 232 -17.10 -11.72 8.31
C LEU A 232 -15.77 -11.27 8.93
N CYS A 233 -15.14 -12.12 9.76
CA CYS A 233 -13.83 -11.81 10.33
C CYS A 233 -12.76 -11.65 9.24
N ALA A 234 -12.70 -12.59 8.28
CA ALA A 234 -11.76 -12.53 7.17
C ALA A 234 -11.97 -11.28 6.30
N GLY A 235 -13.22 -10.86 6.08
CA GLY A 235 -13.56 -9.66 5.31
C GLY A 235 -12.97 -8.40 5.92
N VAL A 236 -13.15 -8.20 7.24
CA VAL A 236 -12.54 -7.06 7.95
C VAL A 236 -11.02 -7.09 7.83
N CYS A 237 -10.37 -8.26 8.08
CA CYS A 237 -8.92 -8.39 7.99
C CYS A 237 -8.41 -8.17 6.55
N LEU A 238 -9.13 -8.67 5.54
CA LEU A 238 -8.77 -8.51 4.12
C LEU A 238 -8.88 -7.08 3.61
N SER A 239 -9.46 -6.14 4.36
CA SER A 239 -9.34 -4.73 4.05
C SER A 239 -7.87 -4.26 4.02
N LEU A 240 -6.99 -4.94 4.76
CA LEU A 240 -5.56 -4.71 4.78
C LEU A 240 -4.81 -5.31 3.57
N ILE A 241 -5.47 -6.00 2.64
CA ILE A 241 -4.77 -6.64 1.50
C ILE A 241 -3.98 -5.62 0.66
N ALA A 242 -4.47 -4.39 0.57
CA ALA A 242 -3.80 -3.30 -0.16
C ALA A 242 -2.52 -2.79 0.53
N GLN A 243 -2.27 -3.14 1.81
CA GLN A 243 -1.02 -2.84 2.51
C GLN A 243 0.21 -3.36 1.77
N ILE A 244 0.06 -4.38 0.94
CA ILE A 244 1.16 -4.88 0.10
C ILE A 244 1.73 -3.80 -0.81
N ALA A 245 0.93 -2.82 -1.25
CA ALA A 245 1.39 -1.72 -2.08
C ALA A 245 2.37 -0.81 -1.31
N GLU A 246 2.12 -0.53 -0.04
CA GLU A 246 3.05 0.22 0.81
C GLU A 246 4.36 -0.53 1.03
N GLN A 247 4.32 -1.87 1.20
CA GLN A 247 5.53 -2.69 1.27
C GLN A 247 6.32 -2.61 -0.04
N ILE A 248 5.63 -2.60 -1.17
CA ILE A 248 6.21 -2.46 -2.51
C ILE A 248 6.87 -1.10 -2.71
N ASP A 249 6.32 -0.03 -2.14
CA ASP A 249 6.93 1.31 -2.20
C ASP A 249 8.34 1.35 -1.58
N TYR A 250 8.63 0.47 -0.62
CA TYR A 250 9.99 0.24 -0.12
C TYR A 250 10.76 -0.77 -0.98
N LEU A 251 10.13 -1.90 -1.35
CA LEU A 251 10.80 -2.99 -2.06
C LEU A 251 11.29 -2.59 -3.46
N ARG A 252 10.68 -1.60 -4.10
CA ARG A 252 11.17 -1.06 -5.38
C ARG A 252 12.58 -0.46 -5.30
N PHE A 253 13.08 -0.16 -4.09
CA PHE A 253 14.46 0.30 -3.87
C PHE A 253 15.45 -0.84 -3.57
N MET A 254 15.07 -2.09 -3.75
CA MET A 254 15.96 -3.24 -3.59
C MET A 254 17.16 -3.14 -4.55
N PRO A 255 18.38 -3.52 -4.09
CA PRO A 255 19.54 -3.61 -4.97
C PRO A 255 19.35 -4.72 -6.01
N PRO A 256 20.13 -4.69 -7.13
CA PRO A 256 20.08 -5.73 -8.14
C PRO A 256 20.33 -7.13 -7.53
N ARG A 257 19.58 -8.12 -8.04
CA ARG A 257 19.78 -9.51 -7.63
C ARG A 257 20.99 -10.09 -8.35
N THR A 258 21.97 -10.57 -7.58
CA THR A 258 23.17 -11.27 -8.10
C THR A 258 23.21 -12.70 -7.55
N PRO A 259 24.05 -13.60 -8.13
CA PRO A 259 24.24 -14.93 -7.59
C PRO A 259 24.70 -14.92 -6.12
N GLU A 260 25.57 -13.96 -5.72
CA GLU A 260 26.16 -13.84 -4.39
C GLU A 260 25.15 -13.40 -3.33
N ASN A 261 24.23 -12.49 -3.70
CA ASN A 261 23.23 -11.94 -2.75
C ASN A 261 21.89 -12.66 -2.79
N LYS A 262 21.68 -13.64 -3.66
CA LYS A 262 20.37 -14.26 -3.96
C LYS A 262 19.59 -14.69 -2.71
N ARG A 263 20.24 -15.32 -1.73
CA ARG A 263 19.56 -15.78 -0.50
C ARG A 263 19.06 -14.60 0.33
N ARG A 264 19.94 -13.62 0.61
CA ARG A 264 19.59 -12.41 1.38
C ARG A 264 18.50 -11.59 0.66
N TRP A 265 18.60 -11.50 -0.66
CA TRP A 265 17.64 -10.81 -1.49
C TRP A 265 16.24 -11.42 -1.37
N TRP A 266 16.12 -12.75 -1.52
CA TRP A 266 14.85 -13.45 -1.36
C TRP A 266 14.32 -13.38 0.06
N THR A 267 15.16 -13.51 1.08
CA THR A 267 14.73 -13.34 2.48
C THR A 267 14.14 -11.96 2.70
N ALA A 268 14.81 -10.91 2.23
CA ALA A 268 14.29 -9.54 2.36
C ALA A 268 12.95 -9.36 1.66
N VAL A 269 12.80 -9.86 0.41
CA VAL A 269 11.55 -9.76 -0.36
C VAL A 269 10.41 -10.51 0.29
N LEU A 270 10.63 -11.74 0.77
CA LEU A 270 9.57 -12.55 1.38
C LEU A 270 9.17 -12.05 2.75
N VAL A 271 10.12 -11.63 3.58
CA VAL A 271 9.85 -11.17 4.95
C VAL A 271 9.23 -9.78 4.94
N ALA A 272 9.77 -8.86 4.16
CA ALA A 272 9.29 -7.48 4.11
C ALA A 272 8.11 -7.26 3.14
N GLY A 273 8.00 -8.10 2.11
CA GLY A 273 6.86 -8.13 1.21
C GLY A 273 5.66 -8.82 1.88
N PRO A 274 5.29 -10.05 1.48
CA PRO A 274 4.10 -10.71 2.02
C PRO A 274 4.23 -11.09 3.50
N GLY A 275 5.45 -11.25 4.02
CA GLY A 275 5.70 -11.68 5.40
C GLY A 275 5.22 -10.71 6.48
N TRP A 276 4.97 -9.45 6.14
CA TRP A 276 4.38 -8.47 7.06
C TRP A 276 3.07 -8.97 7.66
N VAL A 277 2.28 -9.72 6.90
CA VAL A 277 0.97 -10.21 7.33
C VAL A 277 1.04 -11.13 8.54
N LEU A 278 2.13 -11.88 8.71
CA LEU A 278 2.30 -12.74 9.88
C LEU A 278 2.43 -11.90 11.16
N PHE A 279 3.14 -10.79 11.09
CA PHE A 279 3.22 -9.85 12.22
C PHE A 279 1.87 -9.16 12.47
N GLY A 280 1.16 -8.78 11.39
CA GLY A 280 -0.20 -8.24 11.47
C GLY A 280 -1.17 -9.23 12.12
N ALA A 281 -1.19 -10.48 11.67
CA ALA A 281 -2.02 -11.55 12.22
C ALA A 281 -1.75 -11.78 13.71
N VAL A 282 -0.49 -11.80 14.12
CA VAL A 282 -0.12 -11.91 15.56
C VAL A 282 -0.67 -10.72 16.33
N LYS A 283 -0.53 -9.48 15.82
CA LYS A 283 -1.09 -8.29 16.50
C LYS A 283 -2.62 -8.34 16.59
N GLN A 284 -3.31 -8.84 15.54
CA GLN A 284 -4.76 -9.02 15.58
C GLN A 284 -5.19 -10.05 16.65
N ILE A 285 -4.49 -11.19 16.73
CA ILE A 285 -4.73 -12.20 17.76
C ILE A 285 -4.48 -11.62 19.16
N VAL A 286 -3.39 -10.89 19.33
CA VAL A 286 -3.06 -10.23 20.61
C VAL A 286 -4.08 -9.16 20.94
N GLY A 287 -4.53 -8.34 19.98
CA GLY A 287 -5.55 -7.32 20.21
C GLY A 287 -6.87 -7.91 20.70
N LEU A 288 -7.28 -9.05 20.15
CA LEU A 288 -8.43 -9.79 20.66
C LEU A 288 -8.17 -10.35 22.07
N PHE A 289 -7.00 -10.96 22.28
CA PHE A 289 -6.62 -11.47 23.60
C PHE A 289 -6.68 -10.37 24.67
N LEU A 290 -6.12 -9.19 24.38
CA LEU A 290 -6.16 -8.05 25.29
C LEU A 290 -7.57 -7.50 25.50
N ALA A 291 -8.42 -7.50 24.48
CA ALA A 291 -9.81 -7.10 24.62
C ALA A 291 -10.58 -8.04 25.56
N VAL A 292 -10.41 -9.36 25.40
CA VAL A 292 -11.02 -10.36 26.29
C VAL A 292 -10.52 -10.21 27.72
N TYR A 293 -9.21 -10.02 27.90
CA TYR A 293 -8.61 -9.80 29.20
C TYR A 293 -9.12 -8.51 29.85
N LEU A 294 -9.29 -7.42 29.10
CA LEU A 294 -9.84 -6.16 29.58
C LEU A 294 -11.28 -6.34 30.06
N LEU A 295 -12.11 -7.04 29.27
CA LEU A 295 -13.50 -7.34 29.65
C LEU A 295 -13.62 -8.15 30.94
N ALA A 296 -12.70 -9.07 31.15
CA ALA A 296 -12.72 -9.93 32.38
C ALA A 296 -12.26 -9.19 33.64
N ASN A 297 -11.38 -8.19 33.52
CA ASN A 297 -10.70 -7.58 34.67
C ASN A 297 -11.12 -6.13 34.95
N VAL A 298 -11.77 -5.43 34.00
CA VAL A 298 -12.17 -4.03 34.15
C VAL A 298 -13.68 -3.89 33.93
N ALA A 299 -14.39 -3.42 34.93
CA ALA A 299 -15.82 -3.17 34.86
C ALA A 299 -16.15 -2.11 33.78
N ASP A 300 -17.30 -2.25 33.12
CA ASP A 300 -17.80 -1.32 32.10
C ASP A 300 -16.84 -1.04 30.93
N SER A 301 -15.94 -1.99 30.64
CA SER A 301 -14.89 -1.83 29.63
C SER A 301 -15.33 -2.16 28.18
N ALA A 302 -16.57 -2.61 27.97
CA ALA A 302 -17.03 -3.05 26.64
C ALA A 302 -16.87 -1.98 25.54
N GLY A 303 -17.10 -0.70 25.86
CA GLY A 303 -16.94 0.41 24.92
C GLY A 303 -15.50 0.83 24.61
N ILE A 304 -14.52 0.33 25.36
CA ILE A 304 -13.09 0.69 25.20
C ILE A 304 -12.19 -0.51 24.93
N ALA A 305 -12.73 -1.73 24.99
CA ALA A 305 -11.97 -2.96 24.84
C ALA A 305 -11.27 -3.10 23.48
N ASN A 306 -11.81 -2.46 22.44
CA ASN A 306 -11.22 -2.40 21.10
C ASN A 306 -10.22 -1.24 20.87
N GLN A 307 -9.93 -0.45 21.91
CA GLN A 307 -9.01 0.68 21.84
C GLN A 307 -7.62 0.29 22.34
N PRO A 308 -6.59 0.30 21.49
CA PRO A 308 -5.25 -0.17 21.85
C PRO A 308 -4.63 0.60 23.03
N VAL A 309 -4.91 1.90 23.16
CA VAL A 309 -4.37 2.68 24.28
C VAL A 309 -4.83 2.13 25.63
N HIS A 310 -6.11 1.78 25.77
CA HIS A 310 -6.65 1.20 27.00
C HIS A 310 -6.10 -0.21 27.26
N GLN A 311 -5.92 -1.01 26.21
CA GLN A 311 -5.30 -2.33 26.29
C GLN A 311 -3.88 -2.25 26.85
N PHE A 312 -3.04 -1.32 26.35
CA PHE A 312 -1.67 -1.16 26.84
C PHE A 312 -1.57 -0.48 28.19
N VAL A 313 -2.43 0.49 28.51
CA VAL A 313 -2.49 1.11 29.84
C VAL A 313 -2.73 0.03 30.90
N MET A 314 -3.71 -0.82 30.69
CA MET A 314 -4.05 -1.91 31.62
C MET A 314 -2.84 -2.82 31.90
N ILE A 315 -2.13 -3.28 30.85
CA ILE A 315 -0.97 -4.16 31.06
C ILE A 315 0.16 -3.43 31.78
N TYR A 316 0.41 -2.18 31.44
CA TYR A 316 1.45 -1.40 32.09
C TYR A 316 1.11 -1.11 33.57
N GLU A 317 -0.17 -0.89 33.90
CA GLU A 317 -0.60 -0.68 35.30
C GLU A 317 -0.39 -1.92 36.20
N ASP A 318 -0.43 -3.11 35.58
CA ASP A 318 -0.07 -4.36 36.28
C ASP A 318 1.44 -4.49 36.57
N MET A 319 2.27 -3.76 35.77
CA MET A 319 3.73 -3.81 35.88
C MET A 319 4.34 -2.64 36.68
N MET A 320 3.66 -1.49 36.73
CA MET A 320 4.23 -0.24 37.19
C MET A 320 3.18 0.76 37.69
N PRO A 321 3.56 1.84 38.38
CA PRO A 321 2.61 2.86 38.85
C PRO A 321 1.83 3.49 37.69
N ALA A 322 0.53 3.80 37.90
CA ALA A 322 -0.42 4.28 36.89
C ALA A 322 0.07 5.48 36.08
N TRP A 323 0.74 6.47 36.72
CA TRP A 323 1.28 7.63 35.96
C TRP A 323 2.34 7.25 34.94
N LEU A 324 3.18 6.26 35.24
CA LEU A 324 4.23 5.77 34.33
C LEU A 324 3.61 4.87 33.26
N ALA A 325 2.66 4.02 33.63
CA ALA A 325 1.89 3.18 32.72
C ALA A 325 1.19 4.02 31.65
N MET A 326 0.45 5.04 32.05
CA MET A 326 -0.20 5.99 31.15
C MET A 326 0.81 6.69 30.22
N THR A 327 1.91 7.19 30.78
CA THR A 327 2.94 7.89 29.99
C THR A 327 3.53 6.99 28.91
N LEU A 328 3.90 5.75 29.27
CA LEU A 328 4.49 4.80 28.31
C LEU A 328 3.47 4.34 27.25
N ALA A 329 2.21 4.10 27.63
CA ALA A 329 1.16 3.74 26.69
C ALA A 329 0.94 4.85 25.64
N VAL A 330 0.87 6.11 26.06
CA VAL A 330 0.73 7.26 25.16
C VAL A 330 1.95 7.39 24.24
N ILE A 331 3.17 7.25 24.75
CA ILE A 331 4.39 7.27 23.95
C ILE A 331 4.39 6.14 22.91
N LEU A 332 4.02 4.91 23.32
CA LEU A 332 3.89 3.78 22.40
C LEU A 332 2.91 4.07 21.27
N VAL A 333 1.71 4.57 21.62
CA VAL A 333 0.67 4.92 20.66
C VAL A 333 1.18 6.00 19.70
N VAL A 334 1.71 7.11 20.19
CA VAL A 334 2.18 8.22 19.35
C VAL A 334 3.29 7.77 18.39
N ILE A 335 4.30 7.04 18.88
CA ILE A 335 5.39 6.52 18.04
C ILE A 335 4.83 5.57 16.98
N SER A 336 3.97 4.63 17.38
CA SER A 336 3.37 3.65 16.45
C SER A 336 2.60 4.35 15.34
N GLN A 337 1.77 5.31 15.68
CA GLN A 337 0.88 5.96 14.73
C GLN A 337 1.60 6.96 13.81
N ILE A 338 2.64 7.63 14.30
CA ILE A 338 3.52 8.43 13.43
C ILE A 338 4.18 7.53 12.38
N LYS A 339 4.71 6.38 12.78
CA LYS A 339 5.43 5.45 11.89
C LYS A 339 4.59 5.01 10.69
N ILE A 340 3.33 4.65 10.90
CA ILE A 340 2.44 4.22 9.81
C ILE A 340 1.85 5.40 9.05
N ASN A 341 1.40 6.45 9.73
CA ASN A 341 0.73 7.56 9.05
C ASN A 341 1.65 8.36 8.14
N VAL A 342 2.95 8.39 8.42
CA VAL A 342 3.94 8.90 7.47
C VAL A 342 3.96 8.05 6.19
N THR A 343 3.82 6.73 6.28
CA THR A 343 3.75 5.83 5.13
C THR A 343 2.42 5.98 4.39
N ASN A 344 1.29 5.97 5.08
CA ASN A 344 -0.03 6.19 4.50
C ASN A 344 -0.10 7.50 3.69
N ALA A 345 0.35 8.61 4.27
CA ALA A 345 0.36 9.91 3.60
C ALA A 345 1.32 9.96 2.41
N TYR A 346 2.49 9.30 2.52
CA TYR A 346 3.44 9.18 1.43
C TYR A 346 2.86 8.40 0.26
N SER A 347 2.44 7.16 0.48
CA SER A 347 1.91 6.27 -0.56
C SER A 347 0.62 6.81 -1.19
N GLY A 348 -0.27 7.40 -0.38
CA GLY A 348 -1.47 8.08 -0.88
C GLY A 348 -1.13 9.23 -1.81
N SER A 349 -0.12 10.05 -1.48
CA SER A 349 0.31 11.14 -2.33
C SER A 349 0.87 10.65 -3.68
N LEU A 350 1.56 9.51 -3.71
CA LEU A 350 2.02 8.88 -4.94
C LEU A 350 0.85 8.44 -5.83
N ALA A 351 -0.12 7.73 -5.24
CA ALA A 351 -1.29 7.23 -5.96
C ALA A 351 -2.12 8.37 -6.59
N TRP A 352 -2.38 9.44 -5.83
CA TRP A 352 -3.08 10.62 -6.32
C TRP A 352 -2.30 11.34 -7.42
N THR A 353 -0.99 11.61 -7.20
CA THR A 353 -0.12 12.28 -8.18
C THR A 353 -0.09 11.52 -9.50
N ASN A 354 0.03 10.20 -9.42
CA ASN A 354 0.08 9.32 -10.56
C ASN A 354 -1.23 9.37 -11.37
N SER A 355 -2.37 9.22 -10.69
CA SER A 355 -3.69 9.27 -11.32
C SER A 355 -3.96 10.62 -11.97
N PHE A 356 -3.76 11.69 -11.23
CA PHE A 356 -4.01 13.05 -11.69
C PHE A 356 -3.15 13.42 -12.90
N THR A 357 -1.83 13.15 -12.83
CA THR A 357 -0.91 13.49 -13.93
C THR A 357 -1.25 12.75 -15.21
N ARG A 358 -1.60 11.47 -15.14
CA ARG A 358 -1.98 10.71 -16.34
C ARG A 358 -3.28 11.21 -16.97
N VAL A 359 -4.28 11.55 -16.16
CA VAL A 359 -5.57 12.03 -16.67
C VAL A 359 -5.46 13.46 -17.21
N THR A 360 -4.83 14.36 -16.46
CA THR A 360 -4.80 15.80 -16.78
C THR A 360 -3.59 16.23 -17.62
N LYS A 361 -2.57 15.37 -17.74
CA LYS A 361 -1.28 15.70 -18.38
C LYS A 361 -0.56 16.87 -17.69
N THR A 362 -0.83 17.08 -16.40
CA THR A 362 -0.25 18.16 -15.61
C THR A 362 0.31 17.58 -14.33
N TYR A 363 1.56 17.92 -14.02
CA TYR A 363 2.24 17.45 -12.81
C TYR A 363 2.33 18.58 -11.78
N PRO A 364 1.39 18.66 -10.81
CA PRO A 364 1.40 19.72 -9.79
C PRO A 364 2.39 19.47 -8.65
N GLY A 365 2.99 18.28 -8.64
CA GLY A 365 3.88 17.84 -7.58
C GLY A 365 3.18 17.03 -6.48
N ARG A 366 3.93 16.11 -5.88
CA ARG A 366 3.44 15.18 -4.85
C ARG A 366 2.88 15.88 -3.61
N LEU A 367 3.48 17.01 -3.19
CA LEU A 367 3.11 17.71 -1.96
C LEU A 367 1.65 18.21 -1.96
N VAL A 368 1.12 18.60 -3.12
CA VAL A 368 -0.31 18.97 -3.25
C VAL A 368 -1.20 17.80 -2.82
N PHE A 369 -0.85 16.61 -3.24
CA PHE A 369 -1.64 15.42 -2.94
C PHE A 369 -1.41 14.84 -1.55
N VAL A 370 -0.28 15.15 -0.90
CA VAL A 370 -0.15 14.94 0.56
C VAL A 370 -1.26 15.69 1.28
N VAL A 371 -1.43 16.99 0.99
CA VAL A 371 -2.47 17.81 1.64
C VAL A 371 -3.87 17.27 1.34
N VAL A 372 -4.17 16.91 0.08
CA VAL A 372 -5.47 16.34 -0.31
C VAL A 372 -5.76 15.07 0.50
N ASN A 373 -4.81 14.15 0.58
CA ASN A 373 -4.98 12.90 1.32
C ASN A 373 -5.23 13.14 2.81
N LEU A 374 -4.48 14.05 3.41
CA LEU A 374 -4.61 14.42 4.83
C LEU A 374 -5.95 15.09 5.14
N VAL A 375 -6.44 15.97 4.26
CA VAL A 375 -7.75 16.62 4.43
C VAL A 375 -8.89 15.60 4.38
N ILE A 376 -8.86 14.66 3.42
CA ILE A 376 -9.87 13.60 3.34
C ILE A 376 -9.86 12.75 4.62
N ALA A 377 -8.67 12.36 5.08
CA ALA A 377 -8.53 11.57 6.31
C ALA A 377 -9.04 12.33 7.54
N LEU A 378 -8.74 13.64 7.67
CA LEU A 378 -9.24 14.48 8.76
C LEU A 378 -10.78 14.56 8.75
N VAL A 379 -11.40 14.73 7.59
CA VAL A 379 -12.87 14.73 7.46
C VAL A 379 -13.47 13.40 7.94
N LEU A 380 -12.84 12.27 7.60
CA LEU A 380 -13.29 10.94 8.09
C LEU A 380 -13.18 10.81 9.61
N MET A 381 -12.10 11.31 10.21
CA MET A 381 -11.93 11.31 11.66
C MET A 381 -13.00 12.15 12.36
N GLU A 382 -13.24 13.38 11.86
CA GLU A 382 -14.28 14.27 12.39
C GLU A 382 -15.71 13.72 12.19
N ALA A 383 -15.93 12.91 11.15
CA ALA A 383 -17.17 12.17 10.94
C ALA A 383 -17.33 10.93 11.86
N ASN A 384 -16.45 10.75 12.85
CA ASN A 384 -16.47 9.62 13.78
C ASN A 384 -16.42 8.25 13.08
N MET A 385 -15.50 8.08 12.11
CA MET A 385 -15.33 6.85 11.32
C MET A 385 -15.21 5.59 12.20
N PHE A 386 -14.69 5.73 13.41
CA PHE A 386 -14.49 4.60 14.32
C PHE A 386 -15.81 3.91 14.71
N SER A 387 -16.94 4.63 14.67
CA SER A 387 -18.27 4.09 15.01
C SER A 387 -18.84 3.13 13.95
N PHE A 388 -18.37 3.21 12.69
CA PHE A 388 -18.78 2.33 11.59
C PHE A 388 -17.59 1.63 10.92
N LEU A 389 -16.54 1.41 11.70
CA LEU A 389 -15.26 0.89 11.20
C LEU A 389 -15.39 -0.46 10.49
N SER A 390 -16.09 -1.42 11.10
CA SER A 390 -16.20 -2.78 10.55
C SER A 390 -16.94 -2.79 9.21
N GLU A 391 -17.99 -2.01 9.06
CA GLU A 391 -18.76 -1.87 7.81
C GLU A 391 -17.90 -1.24 6.71
N LEU A 392 -17.16 -0.17 7.05
CA LEU A 392 -16.26 0.50 6.11
C LEU A 392 -15.15 -0.44 5.63
N LEU A 393 -14.52 -1.18 6.56
CA LEU A 393 -13.44 -2.11 6.23
C LEU A 393 -13.96 -3.29 5.40
N ASN A 394 -15.12 -3.87 5.73
CA ASN A 394 -15.74 -4.93 4.94
C ASN A 394 -16.13 -4.45 3.54
N PHE A 395 -16.69 -3.24 3.40
CA PHE A 395 -16.95 -2.64 2.10
C PHE A 395 -15.67 -2.48 1.29
N TYR A 396 -14.63 -1.87 1.89
CA TYR A 396 -13.36 -1.62 1.23
C TYR A 396 -12.66 -2.91 0.80
N ALA A 397 -12.75 -3.98 1.60
CA ALA A 397 -12.16 -5.27 1.30
C ALA A 397 -12.54 -5.80 -0.10
N ASN A 398 -13.80 -5.61 -0.52
CA ASN A 398 -14.26 -6.05 -1.84
C ASN A 398 -13.46 -5.39 -2.98
N CYS A 399 -13.14 -4.10 -2.85
CA CYS A 399 -12.32 -3.37 -3.83
C CYS A 399 -10.86 -3.79 -3.79
N GLY A 400 -10.28 -3.89 -2.59
CA GLY A 400 -8.88 -4.27 -2.37
C GLY A 400 -8.59 -5.68 -2.86
N ILE A 401 -9.44 -6.65 -2.53
CA ILE A 401 -9.34 -8.04 -2.99
C ILE A 401 -9.43 -8.11 -4.51
N ALA A 402 -10.44 -7.47 -5.10
CA ALA A 402 -10.62 -7.47 -6.55
C ALA A 402 -9.36 -6.97 -7.27
N TRP A 403 -8.77 -5.88 -6.81
CA TRP A 403 -7.54 -5.34 -7.39
C TRP A 403 -6.34 -6.27 -7.23
N ILE A 404 -5.97 -6.58 -5.98
CA ILE A 404 -4.73 -7.31 -5.68
C ILE A 404 -4.76 -8.73 -6.27
N VAL A 405 -5.91 -9.42 -6.17
CA VAL A 405 -6.04 -10.78 -6.71
C VAL A 405 -6.02 -10.78 -8.23
N VAL A 406 -6.63 -9.80 -8.92
CA VAL A 406 -6.54 -9.68 -10.39
C VAL A 406 -5.08 -9.52 -10.83
N VAL A 407 -4.31 -8.63 -10.20
CA VAL A 407 -2.89 -8.41 -10.57
C VAL A 407 -2.05 -9.66 -10.28
N ALA A 408 -2.23 -10.27 -9.12
CA ALA A 408 -1.52 -11.50 -8.76
C ALA A 408 -1.87 -12.66 -9.72
N THR A 409 -3.13 -12.81 -10.08
CA THR A 409 -3.61 -13.82 -11.03
C THR A 409 -3.03 -13.56 -12.42
N ASP A 410 -3.02 -12.33 -12.89
CA ASP A 410 -2.42 -11.99 -14.17
C ASP A 410 -0.94 -12.36 -14.22
N ILE A 411 -0.19 -12.03 -13.18
CA ILE A 411 1.24 -12.38 -13.10
C ILE A 411 1.41 -13.90 -13.10
N VAL A 412 0.73 -14.62 -12.21
CA VAL A 412 0.96 -16.05 -12.03
C VAL A 412 0.39 -16.86 -13.18
N VAL A 413 -0.84 -16.58 -13.57
CA VAL A 413 -1.55 -17.40 -14.56
C VAL A 413 -1.27 -16.90 -15.98
N ASN A 414 -1.55 -15.63 -16.29
CA ASN A 414 -1.49 -15.17 -17.67
C ASN A 414 -0.05 -15.00 -18.18
N LYS A 415 0.89 -14.52 -17.31
CA LYS A 415 2.31 -14.34 -17.70
C LYS A 415 3.11 -15.64 -17.57
N TYR A 416 3.09 -16.31 -16.40
CA TYR A 416 3.94 -17.47 -16.14
C TYR A 416 3.37 -18.77 -16.70
N LEU A 417 2.09 -19.08 -16.47
CA LEU A 417 1.51 -20.36 -16.88
C LEU A 417 1.07 -20.33 -18.34
N LEU A 418 0.24 -19.37 -18.73
CA LEU A 418 -0.34 -19.31 -20.07
C LEU A 418 0.57 -18.60 -21.09
N LYS A 419 1.54 -17.81 -20.65
CA LYS A 419 2.48 -17.04 -21.48
C LYS A 419 1.78 -16.14 -22.52
N LEU A 420 0.63 -15.58 -22.15
CA LEU A 420 -0.18 -14.69 -22.98
C LEU A 420 0.25 -13.22 -22.86
N SER A 421 1.16 -12.91 -21.94
CA SER A 421 1.71 -11.57 -21.68
C SER A 421 3.22 -11.67 -21.48
N PRO A 422 4.00 -10.64 -21.84
CA PRO A 422 5.43 -10.60 -21.58
C PRO A 422 5.76 -10.81 -20.10
N MET A 423 6.82 -11.57 -19.82
CA MET A 423 7.29 -11.84 -18.46
C MET A 423 7.74 -10.56 -17.74
N GLN A 424 8.44 -9.69 -18.46
CA GLN A 424 8.87 -8.40 -17.93
C GLN A 424 7.69 -7.42 -17.95
N PRO A 425 7.49 -6.67 -16.86
CA PRO A 425 6.41 -5.70 -16.79
C PRO A 425 6.70 -4.48 -17.69
N GLU A 426 5.76 -4.12 -18.54
CA GLU A 426 5.78 -2.87 -19.28
C GLU A 426 4.91 -1.84 -18.56
N PHE A 427 5.35 -0.59 -18.48
CA PHE A 427 4.63 0.47 -17.78
C PHE A 427 4.56 1.79 -18.58
N ARG A 428 5.33 1.93 -19.65
CA ARG A 428 5.51 3.17 -20.40
C ARG A 428 4.31 3.46 -21.32
N ARG A 429 3.92 4.73 -21.36
CA ARG A 429 2.91 5.21 -22.32
C ARG A 429 3.40 4.99 -23.76
N GLY A 430 2.53 4.52 -24.61
CA GLY A 430 2.88 4.23 -26.03
C GLY A 430 3.24 2.77 -26.28
N MET A 431 3.75 2.05 -25.26
CA MET A 431 3.94 0.60 -25.32
C MET A 431 2.68 -0.17 -24.94
N LEU A 432 1.83 0.43 -24.11
CA LEU A 432 0.58 -0.13 -23.62
C LEU A 432 -0.63 0.44 -24.36
N TYR A 433 -1.69 -0.36 -24.48
CA TYR A 433 -3.02 0.16 -24.82
C TYR A 433 -3.54 1.10 -23.73
N ALA A 434 -4.44 2.00 -24.09
CA ALA A 434 -5.08 2.91 -23.15
C ALA A 434 -5.80 2.14 -22.03
N VAL A 435 -6.57 1.13 -22.39
CA VAL A 435 -7.25 0.20 -21.49
C VAL A 435 -7.06 -1.21 -21.99
N ASN A 436 -6.66 -2.11 -21.10
CA ASN A 436 -6.66 -3.54 -21.37
C ASN A 436 -7.87 -4.17 -20.67
N PRO A 437 -8.77 -4.83 -21.39
CA PRO A 437 -9.99 -5.38 -20.81
C PRO A 437 -9.73 -6.52 -19.82
N VAL A 438 -8.60 -7.22 -19.92
CA VAL A 438 -8.28 -8.37 -19.07
C VAL A 438 -8.32 -7.99 -17.58
N GLY A 439 -7.56 -7.01 -17.15
CA GLY A 439 -7.55 -6.57 -15.74
C GLY A 439 -8.67 -5.59 -15.45
N PHE A 440 -8.91 -4.62 -16.35
CA PHE A 440 -9.87 -3.55 -16.11
C PHE A 440 -11.30 -4.09 -15.93
N VAL A 441 -11.79 -4.93 -16.88
CA VAL A 441 -13.14 -5.53 -16.76
C VAL A 441 -13.19 -6.47 -15.56
N SER A 442 -12.13 -7.26 -15.34
CA SER A 442 -12.09 -8.19 -14.21
C SER A 442 -12.26 -7.49 -12.86
N VAL A 443 -11.55 -6.36 -12.64
CA VAL A 443 -11.67 -5.62 -11.37
C VAL A 443 -13.04 -4.98 -11.22
N ILE A 444 -13.59 -4.39 -12.28
CA ILE A 444 -14.92 -3.75 -12.22
C ILE A 444 -16.01 -4.80 -11.93
N VAL A 445 -15.96 -5.95 -12.60
CA VAL A 445 -16.96 -7.02 -12.39
C VAL A 445 -16.79 -7.66 -11.01
N ALA A 446 -15.55 -7.98 -10.59
CA ALA A 446 -15.30 -8.60 -9.29
C ALA A 446 -15.69 -7.67 -8.14
N ALA A 447 -15.28 -6.40 -8.16
CA ALA A 447 -15.66 -5.43 -7.14
C ALA A 447 -17.17 -5.12 -7.18
N GLY A 448 -17.73 -4.86 -8.36
CA GLY A 448 -19.16 -4.53 -8.50
C GLY A 448 -20.09 -5.66 -8.04
N ALA A 449 -19.80 -6.91 -8.46
CA ALA A 449 -20.60 -8.07 -8.04
C ALA A 449 -20.47 -8.33 -6.52
N SER A 450 -19.27 -8.26 -5.97
CA SER A 450 -19.05 -8.47 -4.54
C SER A 450 -19.68 -7.37 -3.68
N ILE A 451 -19.62 -6.12 -4.10
CA ILE A 451 -20.32 -5.00 -3.44
C ILE A 451 -21.83 -5.19 -3.49
N ALA A 452 -22.37 -5.66 -4.62
CA ALA A 452 -23.81 -5.99 -4.72
C ALA A 452 -24.21 -7.11 -3.74
N VAL A 453 -23.36 -8.12 -3.55
CA VAL A 453 -23.54 -9.18 -2.54
C VAL A 453 -23.46 -8.57 -1.13
N PHE A 454 -22.49 -7.71 -0.87
CA PHE A 454 -22.29 -7.05 0.42
C PHE A 454 -23.54 -6.26 0.87
N PHE A 455 -24.19 -5.55 -0.06
CA PHE A 455 -25.41 -4.81 0.21
C PHE A 455 -26.69 -5.67 0.17
N GLY A 456 -26.58 -6.99 0.15
CA GLY A 456 -27.70 -7.91 0.24
C GLY A 456 -28.58 -8.02 -1.01
N LEU A 457 -28.13 -7.54 -2.20
CA LEU A 457 -28.92 -7.62 -3.44
C LEU A 457 -29.25 -9.08 -3.83
N PHE A 458 -28.50 -10.05 -3.33
CA PHE A 458 -28.72 -11.47 -3.55
C PHE A 458 -29.18 -12.22 -2.27
N GLY A 459 -29.64 -11.46 -1.27
CA GLY A 459 -30.09 -11.94 0.03
C GLY A 459 -29.03 -11.78 1.13
N ASP A 460 -29.46 -11.39 2.34
CA ASP A 460 -28.60 -11.09 3.48
C ASP A 460 -27.70 -12.25 3.91
N GLY A 461 -28.16 -13.49 3.72
CA GLY A 461 -27.38 -14.69 4.03
C GLY A 461 -26.10 -14.85 3.19
N LEU A 462 -25.99 -14.18 2.03
CA LEU A 462 -24.82 -14.17 1.18
C LEU A 462 -23.86 -12.99 1.47
N ALA A 463 -24.32 -11.95 2.12
CA ALA A 463 -23.52 -10.74 2.42
C ALA A 463 -22.15 -11.06 3.08
N PRO A 464 -22.06 -11.99 4.06
CA PRO A 464 -20.77 -12.38 4.66
C PRO A 464 -19.76 -12.95 3.66
N PHE A 465 -20.21 -13.50 2.54
CA PHE A 465 -19.37 -14.13 1.53
C PHE A 465 -18.93 -13.19 0.42
N SER A 466 -19.25 -11.89 0.50
CA SER A 466 -18.85 -10.90 -0.51
C SER A 466 -17.34 -10.87 -0.78
N PRO A 467 -16.41 -11.00 0.21
CA PRO A 467 -14.97 -11.09 -0.05
C PRO A 467 -14.57 -12.33 -0.85
N LEU A 468 -15.26 -13.46 -0.62
CA LEU A 468 -15.03 -14.68 -1.39
C LEU A 468 -15.47 -14.50 -2.85
N VAL A 469 -16.62 -13.85 -3.09
CA VAL A 469 -17.09 -13.53 -4.45
C VAL A 469 -16.08 -12.65 -5.17
N ALA A 470 -15.55 -11.60 -4.51
CA ALA A 470 -14.49 -10.77 -5.07
C ALA A 470 -13.27 -11.60 -5.46
N ALA A 471 -12.77 -12.47 -4.56
CA ALA A 471 -11.58 -13.28 -4.78
C ALA A 471 -11.78 -14.29 -5.93
N VAL A 472 -12.91 -15.01 -5.97
CA VAL A 472 -13.20 -15.99 -7.01
C VAL A 472 -13.30 -15.33 -8.38
N LEU A 473 -14.05 -14.24 -8.51
CA LEU A 473 -14.17 -13.53 -9.79
C LEU A 473 -12.81 -12.94 -10.22
N ALA A 474 -12.03 -12.39 -9.30
CA ALA A 474 -10.70 -11.86 -9.57
C ALA A 474 -9.68 -12.93 -9.98
N MET A 475 -9.85 -14.19 -9.58
CA MET A 475 -9.03 -15.31 -10.03
C MET A 475 -9.47 -15.88 -11.39
N VAL A 476 -10.77 -15.88 -11.66
CA VAL A 476 -11.32 -16.59 -12.82
C VAL A 476 -11.39 -15.71 -14.06
N LEU A 477 -11.79 -14.45 -13.93
CA LEU A 477 -12.01 -13.56 -15.07
C LEU A 477 -10.74 -13.22 -15.86
N PRO A 478 -9.58 -12.89 -15.23
CA PRO A 478 -8.39 -12.52 -15.98
C PRO A 478 -7.90 -13.61 -16.95
N PRO A 479 -7.77 -14.89 -16.56
CA PRO A 479 -7.40 -15.95 -17.50
C PRO A 479 -8.41 -16.14 -18.62
N ILE A 480 -9.72 -16.11 -18.33
CA ILE A 480 -10.77 -16.24 -19.34
C ILE A 480 -10.64 -15.13 -20.39
N LEU A 481 -10.52 -13.86 -19.95
CA LEU A 481 -10.41 -12.73 -20.86
C LEU A 481 -9.07 -12.71 -21.62
N ALA A 482 -7.97 -13.13 -20.97
CA ALA A 482 -6.67 -13.24 -21.64
C ALA A 482 -6.69 -14.30 -22.76
N ILE A 483 -7.29 -15.47 -22.51
CA ILE A 483 -7.46 -16.52 -23.50
C ILE A 483 -8.39 -16.05 -24.63
N ALA A 484 -9.55 -15.48 -24.30
CA ALA A 484 -10.52 -15.00 -25.30
C ALA A 484 -9.92 -13.91 -26.22
N THR A 485 -9.07 -13.05 -25.68
CA THR A 485 -8.38 -11.99 -26.44
C THR A 485 -7.04 -12.43 -27.03
N LYS A 486 -6.60 -13.67 -26.77
CA LYS A 486 -5.28 -14.20 -27.15
C LYS A 486 -4.12 -13.28 -26.74
N GLY A 487 -4.23 -12.61 -25.60
CA GLY A 487 -3.23 -11.68 -25.09
C GLY A 487 -3.04 -10.38 -25.89
N ARG A 488 -3.90 -10.08 -26.88
CA ARG A 488 -3.73 -8.97 -27.83
C ARG A 488 -3.57 -7.61 -27.17
N TYR A 489 -4.22 -7.37 -26.03
CA TYR A 489 -4.28 -6.06 -25.40
C TYR A 489 -3.16 -5.75 -24.40
N TYR A 490 -2.19 -6.69 -24.21
CA TYR A 490 -1.09 -6.45 -23.29
C TYR A 490 -0.07 -5.46 -23.81
N LEU A 491 0.33 -5.58 -25.07
CA LEU A 491 1.26 -4.66 -25.71
C LEU A 491 0.67 -4.09 -27.01
N ARG A 492 0.79 -2.79 -27.15
CA ARG A 492 0.51 -2.05 -28.38
C ARG A 492 1.68 -2.15 -29.36
N ARG A 493 2.90 -2.29 -28.82
CA ARG A 493 4.16 -2.44 -29.53
C ARG A 493 5.06 -3.41 -28.77
N THR A 494 5.89 -4.13 -29.52
CA THR A 494 6.95 -4.99 -28.95
C THR A 494 8.32 -4.34 -29.01
N ASP A 495 8.51 -3.39 -29.93
CA ASP A 495 9.74 -2.64 -30.14
C ASP A 495 9.54 -1.19 -29.68
N ASP A 496 10.40 -0.69 -28.81
CA ASP A 496 10.39 0.67 -28.29
C ASP A 496 11.31 1.64 -29.06
N GLY A 497 11.95 1.14 -30.13
CA GLY A 497 12.79 1.92 -31.03
C GLY A 497 14.18 2.26 -30.47
N ILE A 498 14.64 1.56 -29.46
CA ILE A 498 15.96 1.74 -28.84
C ILE A 498 16.76 0.43 -28.91
N ASP A 499 17.89 0.43 -29.60
CA ASP A 499 18.72 -0.77 -29.80
C ASP A 499 19.40 -1.28 -28.51
N LEU A 500 19.52 -0.43 -27.47
CA LEU A 500 20.09 -0.82 -26.19
C LEU A 500 19.15 -1.74 -25.41
N PRO A 501 19.65 -2.81 -24.75
CA PRO A 501 18.83 -3.72 -23.98
C PRO A 501 18.23 -3.02 -22.74
N MET A 502 16.94 -3.26 -22.48
CA MET A 502 16.23 -2.73 -21.31
C MET A 502 16.67 -3.39 -19.99
N TYR A 503 17.15 -4.63 -20.09
CA TYR A 503 17.61 -5.43 -18.94
C TYR A 503 18.99 -6.01 -19.24
N ASP A 504 19.83 -6.14 -18.19
CA ASP A 504 21.13 -6.80 -18.28
C ASP A 504 20.99 -8.33 -18.50
N GLU A 505 22.11 -9.02 -18.70
CA GLU A 505 22.15 -10.49 -18.87
C GLU A 505 21.60 -11.27 -17.66
N HIS A 506 21.57 -10.65 -16.48
CA HIS A 506 20.95 -11.19 -15.28
C HIS A 506 19.47 -10.81 -15.13
N GLY A 507 18.92 -10.03 -16.08
CA GLY A 507 17.56 -9.54 -16.13
C GLY A 507 17.27 -8.44 -15.10
N ASN A 508 18.28 -7.71 -14.61
CA ASN A 508 18.06 -6.48 -13.84
C ASN A 508 17.90 -5.30 -14.79
N PRO A 509 17.17 -4.24 -14.40
CA PRO A 509 17.05 -3.02 -15.20
C PRO A 509 18.42 -2.42 -15.53
N SER A 510 18.63 -2.07 -16.81
CA SER A 510 19.87 -1.44 -17.30
C SER A 510 20.06 -0.07 -16.67
N ASP A 511 21.30 0.30 -16.34
CA ASP A 511 21.68 1.61 -15.82
C ASP A 511 22.30 2.54 -16.88
N GLU A 512 22.30 2.11 -18.14
CA GLU A 512 22.68 2.97 -19.25
C GLU A 512 21.74 4.18 -19.37
N LYS A 513 22.31 5.34 -19.61
CA LYS A 513 21.59 6.60 -19.64
C LYS A 513 21.39 7.14 -21.06
N LEU A 514 20.22 7.70 -21.29
CA LEU A 514 19.84 8.35 -22.54
C LEU A 514 19.29 9.75 -22.24
N LEU A 515 19.58 10.71 -23.12
CA LEU A 515 19.13 12.10 -22.99
C LEU A 515 17.67 12.21 -23.44
N CYS A 516 16.83 12.79 -22.60
CA CYS A 516 15.44 13.10 -22.94
C CYS A 516 15.36 14.40 -23.77
N CYS A 517 14.81 14.32 -24.98
CA CYS A 517 14.70 15.46 -25.90
C CYS A 517 13.78 16.59 -25.39
N VAL A 518 12.88 16.30 -24.46
CA VAL A 518 11.94 17.30 -23.91
C VAL A 518 12.49 17.99 -22.69
N SER A 519 13.11 17.25 -21.76
CA SER A 519 13.59 17.80 -20.48
C SER A 519 15.06 18.18 -20.50
N GLY A 520 15.86 17.69 -21.46
CA GLY A 520 17.32 17.87 -21.48
C GLY A 520 18.05 17.15 -20.36
N VAL A 521 17.39 16.20 -19.66
CA VAL A 521 17.95 15.42 -18.55
C VAL A 521 18.18 13.98 -19.00
N GLU A 522 19.24 13.34 -18.49
CA GLU A 522 19.53 11.93 -18.71
C GLU A 522 18.73 11.05 -17.77
N PHE A 523 18.07 10.01 -18.34
CA PHE A 523 17.35 8.98 -17.60
C PHE A 523 17.90 7.60 -17.95
N GLU A 524 17.77 6.65 -17.02
CA GLU A 524 18.15 5.26 -17.26
C GLU A 524 17.24 4.59 -18.30
N ARG A 525 17.83 3.64 -19.05
CA ARG A 525 17.22 2.96 -20.21
C ARG A 525 15.76 2.49 -19.99
N PRO A 526 15.37 1.91 -18.84
CA PRO A 526 14.00 1.47 -18.62
C PRO A 526 12.95 2.58 -18.63
N ASP A 527 13.34 3.84 -18.37
CA ASP A 527 12.44 4.99 -18.43
C ASP A 527 12.28 5.59 -19.84
N MET A 528 13.06 5.13 -20.83
CA MET A 528 13.19 5.79 -22.10
C MET A 528 12.45 5.04 -23.23
N LEU A 529 11.95 5.81 -24.20
CA LEU A 529 11.41 5.34 -25.49
C LEU A 529 11.98 6.19 -26.61
N ALA A 530 12.00 5.64 -27.84
CA ALA A 530 12.21 6.47 -29.00
C ALA A 530 10.99 7.41 -29.20
N SER A 531 11.27 8.65 -29.54
CA SER A 531 10.26 9.62 -29.91
C SER A 531 9.83 9.41 -31.35
N ALA A 532 8.53 9.54 -31.64
CA ALA A 532 8.05 9.59 -33.03
C ALA A 532 8.46 10.86 -33.76
N VAL A 533 8.92 11.88 -33.04
CA VAL A 533 9.46 13.13 -33.63
C VAL A 533 10.98 12.98 -33.73
N PRO A 534 11.56 13.01 -34.93
CA PRO A 534 13.02 12.94 -35.10
C PRO A 534 13.68 14.28 -34.75
N ALA A 535 15.00 14.25 -34.54
CA ALA A 535 15.82 15.46 -34.43
C ALA A 535 15.87 16.25 -35.75
N ALA A 536 16.36 17.48 -35.71
CA ALA A 536 16.48 18.35 -36.89
C ALA A 536 17.39 17.76 -37.98
N ASP A 537 18.35 16.90 -37.60
CA ASP A 537 19.23 16.17 -38.52
C ASP A 537 18.67 14.81 -38.97
N GLY A 538 17.43 14.48 -38.58
CA GLY A 538 16.77 13.21 -38.91
C GLY A 538 17.14 12.04 -37.98
N SER A 539 17.99 12.23 -36.97
CA SER A 539 18.35 11.18 -36.02
C SER A 539 17.22 10.87 -35.05
N THR A 540 17.24 9.66 -34.49
CA THR A 540 16.29 9.23 -33.45
C THR A 540 16.52 10.00 -32.18
N GLN A 541 15.47 10.63 -31.65
CA GLN A 541 15.45 11.21 -30.31
C GLN A 541 14.80 10.27 -29.29
N TYR A 542 15.12 10.47 -28.03
CA TYR A 542 14.56 9.68 -26.94
C TYR A 542 13.75 10.56 -25.99
N ILE A 543 12.67 10.01 -25.45
CA ILE A 543 11.79 10.70 -24.49
C ILE A 543 11.61 9.86 -23.25
N SER A 544 11.62 10.52 -22.07
CA SER A 544 11.41 9.85 -20.79
C SER A 544 9.93 9.55 -20.53
N SER A 545 9.67 8.52 -19.69
CA SER A 545 8.32 8.15 -19.24
C SER A 545 7.60 9.33 -18.58
N LEU A 546 8.31 10.16 -17.82
CA LEU A 546 7.76 11.34 -17.17
C LEU A 546 7.33 12.42 -18.19
N ALA A 547 8.23 12.76 -19.13
CA ALA A 547 7.93 13.73 -20.16
C ALA A 547 6.75 13.26 -21.03
N LEU A 548 6.71 11.96 -21.35
CA LEU A 548 5.63 11.36 -22.13
C LEU A 548 4.30 11.32 -21.37
N ALA A 549 4.33 11.15 -20.03
CA ALA A 549 3.13 11.24 -19.21
C ALA A 549 2.49 12.63 -19.25
N CYS A 550 3.31 13.68 -19.34
CA CYS A 550 2.88 15.09 -19.42
C CYS A 550 2.62 15.56 -20.86
N ASP A 551 2.96 14.77 -21.90
CA ASP A 551 2.76 15.16 -23.28
C ASP A 551 1.27 15.28 -23.64
N LYS A 552 0.83 16.51 -23.91
CA LYS A 552 -0.55 16.84 -24.32
C LYS A 552 -0.77 16.65 -25.81
N THR A 553 0.28 16.68 -26.60
CA THR A 553 0.20 16.64 -28.05
C THR A 553 0.02 15.22 -28.58
N GLY A 554 0.61 14.24 -27.90
CA GLY A 554 0.67 12.86 -28.37
C GLY A 554 1.62 12.63 -29.56
N LEU A 555 2.32 13.67 -30.02
CA LEU A 555 3.22 13.60 -31.19
C LEU A 555 4.43 12.70 -30.98
N HIS A 556 4.89 12.59 -29.71
CA HIS A 556 6.04 11.77 -29.35
C HIS A 556 5.72 10.28 -29.26
N VAL A 557 4.43 9.90 -29.26
CA VAL A 557 4.02 8.49 -29.12
C VAL A 557 4.21 7.76 -30.44
N LEU A 558 5.04 6.73 -30.44
CA LEU A 558 5.23 5.87 -31.60
C LEU A 558 3.89 5.26 -32.07
N PRO A 559 3.67 5.11 -33.39
CA PRO A 559 2.46 4.48 -33.91
C PRO A 559 2.33 3.02 -33.46
N GLU A 560 1.12 2.48 -33.49
CA GLU A 560 0.87 1.07 -33.19
C GLU A 560 1.58 0.17 -34.20
N GLN A 561 2.19 -0.92 -33.74
CA GLN A 561 2.66 -2.01 -34.59
C GLN A 561 1.46 -2.91 -34.93
N ARG A 562 1.09 -2.96 -36.20
CA ARG A 562 0.02 -3.83 -36.69
C ARG A 562 0.52 -5.26 -36.88
#